data_b527788842d66b7d3cb37d32e01b552d
#
_entry.id   b527788842d66b7d3cb37d32e01b552d
#
_cell.length_a   1.000
_cell.length_b   1.000
_cell.length_c   1.000
_cell.angle_alpha   90.00
_cell.angle_beta   90.00
_cell.angle_gamma   90.00
#
_symmetry.space_group_name_H-M   'P 1'
#
loop_
_entity.id
_entity.type
_entity.pdbx_description
1 polymer ?
#
loop_
_entity_poly.entity_id
_entity_poly.type
_entity_poly.pdbx_seq_one_letter_code
_entity_poly.pdbx_strand_id
1 'polypeptide(L)'
;MQIGQLQHKGIRTESAAASFYLDTSITGYSDIGKPVSITDDFTVGFGADGAEIIGYLESYEDRITETVKMGGVNWHMCAEFTYTGTDPTAGSHVVADGAGNVKLAGAGAGLNTLVCAVDTTNKVVSIIFR
;
A
#
# COMPACT_ATOMS: atom_id res chain seq x y z
N MET A 1 -4.40 -21.22 15.91
CA MET A 1 -4.96 -21.38 15.53
C MET A 1 -5.13 -21.82 14.83
N GLN A 2 -4.79 -21.67 14.46
CA GLN A 2 -5.01 -22.01 13.75
C GLN A 2 -4.63 -21.74 13.01
N ILE A 3 -4.16 -21.39 12.81
CA ILE A 3 -4.21 -21.13 12.20
C ILE A 3 -4.60 -21.18 11.95
N GLY A 4 -4.68 -20.91 12.06
CA GLY A 4 -5.36 -20.81 11.90
C GLY A 4 -5.71 -20.65 12.14
N GLN A 5 -5.73 -20.26 12.49
CA GLN A 5 -6.32 -19.91 12.80
C GLN A 5 -6.08 -19.28 13.31
N LEU A 6 -5.38 -18.66 13.38
CA LEU A 6 -5.55 -18.11 13.44
C LEU A 6 -6.05 -17.94 13.17
N GLN A 7 -6.52 -18.21 12.81
CA GLN A 7 -7.32 -18.31 12.47
C GLN A 7 -7.87 -18.36 12.31
N HIS A 8 -7.54 -18.40 12.37
CA HIS A 8 -8.42 -18.53 12.18
C HIS A 8 -9.02 -18.59 12.59
N LYS A 9 -8.23 -18.55 13.32
CA LYS A 9 -9.37 -18.47 13.26
C LYS A 9 -10.19 -17.48 12.53
N GLY A 10 -10.88 -17.30 12.11
CA GLY A 10 -11.64 -16.38 11.36
C GLY A 10 -10.95 -15.62 10.24
N ILE A 11 -9.71 -15.87 10.05
CA ILE A 11 -8.95 -15.20 8.99
C ILE A 11 -9.30 -15.81 7.66
N ARG A 12 -9.59 -14.96 6.69
CA ARG A 12 -9.95 -15.39 5.35
C ARG A 12 -8.74 -15.39 4.47
N THR A 13 -8.46 -16.50 3.84
CA THR A 13 -7.29 -16.64 2.98
C THR A 13 -7.47 -15.96 1.63
N GLU A 14 -8.69 -15.77 1.21
CA GLU A 14 -8.98 -15.11 -0.06
C GLU A 14 -8.96 -13.59 0.06
N SER A 15 -8.80 -13.05 1.26
CA SER A 15 -8.77 -11.60 1.47
C SER A 15 -7.58 -11.25 2.36
N ALA A 16 -6.65 -10.52 1.82
CA ALA A 16 -5.49 -10.03 2.55
C ALA A 16 -5.69 -8.55 2.87
N ALA A 17 -6.82 -8.24 3.52
CA ALA A 17 -7.17 -6.86 3.84
C ALA A 17 -7.37 -6.71 5.34
N ALA A 18 -7.00 -5.55 5.86
CA ALA A 18 -7.23 -5.19 7.24
C ALA A 18 -7.67 -3.73 7.29
N SER A 19 -8.43 -3.38 8.34
CA SER A 19 -8.91 -2.01 8.53
C SER A 19 -7.90 -1.22 9.36
N PHE A 20 -7.66 0.00 8.94
CA PHE A 20 -6.73 0.92 9.60
C PHE A 20 -7.39 2.28 9.75
N TYR A 21 -6.94 3.05 10.73
CA TYR A 21 -7.20 4.48 10.73
C TYR A 21 -6.41 5.12 9.60
N LEU A 22 -6.94 6.20 9.06
CA LEU A 22 -6.29 6.93 7.96
C LEU A 22 -5.77 8.27 8.49
N ASP A 23 -4.57 8.63 8.11
CA ASP A 23 -4.02 9.92 8.49
C ASP A 23 -4.53 11.02 7.54
N THR A 24 -4.08 12.25 7.75
CA THR A 24 -4.59 13.40 7.01
C THR A 24 -4.14 13.44 5.55
N SER A 25 -3.18 12.61 5.15
CA SER A 25 -2.77 12.56 3.74
C SER A 25 -3.84 11.94 2.85
N ILE A 26 -4.67 11.06 3.41
CA ILE A 26 -5.74 10.40 2.65
C ILE A 26 -7.01 11.22 2.85
N THR A 27 -7.58 11.74 1.78
CA THR A 27 -8.64 12.73 1.86
C THR A 27 -9.97 12.29 1.28
N GLY A 28 -10.03 11.18 0.54
CA GLY A 28 -11.31 10.76 -0.05
C GLY A 28 -11.20 9.51 -0.90
N TYR A 29 -12.28 9.24 -1.58
CA TYR A 29 -12.40 8.05 -2.43
C TYR A 29 -11.43 8.05 -3.60
N SER A 30 -10.96 9.23 -4.02
CA SER A 30 -9.99 9.32 -5.11
C SER A 30 -8.64 8.69 -4.76
N ASP A 31 -8.39 8.45 -3.47
CA ASP A 31 -7.15 7.83 -3.02
C ASP A 31 -7.20 6.32 -3.01
N ILE A 32 -8.36 5.72 -3.30
CA ILE A 32 -8.48 4.26 -3.38
C ILE A 32 -7.59 3.76 -4.52
N GLY A 33 -6.83 2.71 -4.23
CA GLY A 33 -5.85 2.13 -5.14
C GLY A 33 -4.44 2.65 -4.95
N LYS A 34 -4.25 3.71 -4.18
CA LYS A 34 -2.91 4.26 -3.96
C LYS A 34 -2.15 3.47 -2.91
N PRO A 35 -0.82 3.43 -3.02
CA PRO A 35 0.01 2.73 -2.03
C PRO A 35 -0.02 3.46 -0.70
N VAL A 36 0.05 2.69 0.38
CA VAL A 36 0.02 3.23 1.74
C VAL A 36 1.13 2.61 2.58
N SER A 37 1.52 3.36 3.60
CA SER A 37 2.55 2.98 4.57
C SER A 37 2.00 3.15 5.97
N ILE A 38 2.58 2.45 6.94
CA ILE A 38 2.25 2.67 8.35
C ILE A 38 2.84 4.01 8.78
N THR A 39 2.01 4.90 9.28
CA THR A 39 2.45 6.24 9.69
C THR A 39 2.28 6.50 11.18
N ASP A 40 1.49 5.67 11.87
CA ASP A 40 1.30 5.72 13.32
C ASP A 40 0.66 4.41 13.77
N ASP A 41 0.36 4.25 15.04
CA ASP A 41 -0.27 3.04 15.57
C ASP A 41 -1.61 2.80 14.86
N PHE A 42 -1.75 1.61 14.24
CA PHE A 42 -2.95 1.21 13.50
C PHE A 42 -3.41 2.25 12.47
N THR A 43 -2.47 3.07 11.98
CA THR A 43 -2.78 4.18 11.08
C THR A 43 -1.92 4.07 9.83
N VAL A 44 -2.54 4.33 8.67
CA VAL A 44 -1.83 4.35 7.40
C VAL A 44 -2.04 5.70 6.70
N GLY A 45 -1.11 6.02 5.85
CA GLY A 45 -1.15 7.19 4.98
C GLY A 45 -0.20 6.98 3.83
N PHE A 46 0.05 8.03 3.06
CA PHE A 46 0.98 7.92 1.93
C PHE A 46 2.42 7.75 2.39
N GLY A 47 2.71 8.06 3.65
CA GLY A 47 4.05 7.93 4.19
C GLY A 47 4.98 9.04 3.74
N ALA A 48 6.16 9.06 4.34
CA ALA A 48 7.21 9.98 3.92
C ALA A 48 7.89 9.44 2.67
N ASP A 49 8.62 10.29 1.98
CA ASP A 49 9.46 9.88 0.86
C ASP A 49 10.44 8.81 1.34
N GLY A 50 10.41 7.66 0.70
CA GLY A 50 11.25 6.51 1.06
C GLY A 50 10.62 5.52 2.03
N ALA A 51 9.39 5.76 2.50
CA ALA A 51 8.73 4.84 3.43
C ALA A 51 8.39 3.51 2.77
N GLU A 52 8.41 2.45 3.56
CA GLU A 52 8.02 1.11 3.10
C GLU A 52 6.52 1.07 2.86
N ILE A 53 6.12 0.52 1.73
CA ILE A 53 4.71 0.37 1.37
C ILE A 53 4.23 -0.96 1.89
N ILE A 54 3.09 -0.98 2.58
CA ILE A 54 2.53 -2.23 3.12
C ILE A 54 1.43 -2.81 2.23
N GLY A 55 0.86 -2.02 1.35
CA GLY A 55 -0.24 -2.44 0.49
C GLY A 55 -0.86 -1.24 -0.18
N TYR A 56 -2.11 -1.38 -0.60
CA TYR A 56 -2.84 -0.28 -1.23
C TYR A 56 -4.19 -0.07 -0.55
N LEU A 57 -4.68 1.16 -0.61
CA LEU A 57 -5.96 1.50 -0.02
C LEU A 57 -7.08 0.89 -0.85
N GLU A 58 -7.94 0.09 -0.22
CA GLU A 58 -9.03 -0.61 -0.89
C GLU A 58 -10.37 0.06 -0.66
N SER A 59 -10.54 0.72 0.49
CA SER A 59 -11.80 1.37 0.83
C SER A 59 -11.54 2.60 1.68
N TYR A 60 -12.54 3.48 1.73
CA TYR A 60 -12.45 4.72 2.48
C TYR A 60 -13.78 4.97 3.17
N GLU A 61 -13.74 5.27 4.45
CA GLU A 61 -14.92 5.56 5.23
C GLU A 61 -14.63 6.74 6.16
N ASP A 62 -15.42 7.81 6.02
CA ASP A 62 -15.33 8.95 6.91
C ASP A 62 -16.41 8.81 7.98
N ARG A 63 -16.01 8.41 9.18
CA ARG A 63 -16.93 8.22 10.31
C ARG A 63 -17.08 9.54 11.03
N ILE A 64 -17.91 10.40 10.48
CA ILE A 64 -18.10 11.76 10.98
C ILE A 64 -18.51 11.76 12.46
N THR A 65 -19.43 10.88 12.83
CA THR A 65 -19.91 10.79 14.22
C THR A 65 -18.78 10.43 15.19
N GLU A 66 -17.85 9.60 14.75
CA GLU A 66 -16.73 9.17 15.58
C GLU A 66 -15.48 10.02 15.35
N THR A 67 -15.55 10.97 14.44
CA THR A 67 -14.47 11.88 14.07
C THR A 67 -13.20 11.15 13.62
N VAL A 68 -13.36 9.97 12.99
CA VAL A 68 -12.24 9.19 12.46
C VAL A 68 -12.49 8.83 11.02
N LYS A 69 -11.42 8.62 10.28
CA LYS A 69 -11.45 8.08 8.94
C LYS A 69 -10.83 6.71 8.99
N MET A 70 -11.44 5.76 8.31
CA MET A 70 -10.96 4.38 8.28
C MET A 70 -10.96 3.86 6.86
N GLY A 71 -10.11 2.90 6.60
CA GLY A 71 -10.07 2.25 5.30
C GLY A 71 -9.46 0.88 5.40
N GLY A 72 -9.82 0.03 4.44
CA GLY A 72 -9.22 -1.27 4.27
C GLY A 72 -7.94 -1.14 3.46
N VAL A 73 -6.92 -1.86 3.89
CA VAL A 73 -5.66 -1.96 3.17
C VAL A 73 -5.51 -3.39 2.70
N ASN A 74 -5.27 -3.54 1.41
CA ASN A 74 -5.10 -4.85 0.78
C ASN A 74 -3.65 -4.99 0.36
N TRP A 75 -3.04 -6.14 0.68
CA TRP A 75 -1.68 -6.47 0.24
C TRP A 75 -1.69 -7.72 -0.63
N HIS A 76 -2.66 -7.79 -1.52
CA HIS A 76 -2.78 -8.87 -2.46
C HIS A 76 -1.52 -8.99 -3.31
N MET A 77 -1.32 -10.17 -3.88
CA MET A 77 -0.07 -10.53 -4.55
C MET A 77 0.35 -9.54 -5.63
N CYS A 78 -0.59 -8.97 -6.37
CA CYS A 78 -0.27 -8.05 -7.46
C CYS A 78 -1.03 -6.74 -7.32
N ALA A 79 -0.34 -5.63 -7.56
CA ALA A 79 -0.97 -4.31 -7.58
C ALA A 79 -0.24 -3.44 -8.61
N GLU A 80 -0.95 -2.44 -9.14
CA GLU A 80 -0.38 -1.47 -10.09
C GLU A 80 -0.40 -0.10 -9.46
N PHE A 81 0.71 0.63 -9.58
CA PHE A 81 0.83 1.97 -9.05
C PHE A 81 1.47 2.90 -10.06
N THR A 82 1.12 4.16 -9.98
CA THR A 82 1.84 5.22 -10.68
C THR A 82 3.18 5.42 -9.97
N TYR A 83 4.25 5.56 -10.73
CA TYR A 83 5.56 5.85 -10.16
C TYR A 83 6.06 7.20 -10.61
N THR A 84 7.00 7.76 -9.84
CA THR A 84 7.65 9.03 -10.14
C THR A 84 9.17 8.82 -10.14
N GLY A 85 9.88 9.74 -10.76
CA GLY A 85 11.34 9.70 -10.79
C GLY A 85 11.87 8.71 -11.80
N THR A 86 12.99 8.09 -11.44
CA THR A 86 13.69 7.13 -12.31
C THR A 86 12.81 5.93 -12.61
N ASP A 87 12.83 5.47 -13.86
CA ASP A 87 12.05 4.30 -14.27
C ASP A 87 12.56 3.06 -13.54
N PRO A 88 11.67 2.35 -12.80
CA PRO A 88 12.06 1.07 -12.22
C PRO A 88 12.26 0.03 -13.32
N THR A 89 12.92 -1.06 -12.98
CA THR A 89 13.10 -2.20 -13.89
C THR A 89 12.55 -3.45 -13.23
N ALA A 90 12.20 -4.45 -14.04
CA ALA A 90 11.74 -5.73 -13.51
C ALA A 90 12.80 -6.30 -12.56
N GLY A 91 12.35 -6.79 -11.40
CA GLY A 91 13.24 -7.32 -10.37
C GLY A 91 13.73 -6.29 -9.38
N SER A 92 13.45 -5.00 -9.58
CA SER A 92 13.80 -3.97 -8.61
C SER A 92 12.71 -3.83 -7.55
N HIS A 93 12.88 -2.89 -6.63
CA HIS A 93 11.97 -2.65 -5.52
C HIS A 93 11.52 -1.20 -5.54
N VAL A 94 10.39 -0.91 -4.90
CA VAL A 94 9.83 0.44 -4.83
C VAL A 94 9.51 0.81 -3.39
N VAL A 95 9.46 2.11 -3.13
CA VAL A 95 9.07 2.70 -1.85
C VAL A 95 8.10 3.84 -2.14
N ALA A 96 7.52 4.42 -1.09
CA ALA A 96 6.65 5.58 -1.23
C ALA A 96 7.45 6.79 -1.72
N ASP A 97 6.81 7.63 -2.52
CA ASP A 97 7.43 8.88 -2.97
C ASP A 97 7.06 10.08 -2.08
N GLY A 98 6.22 9.85 -1.08
CA GLY A 98 5.77 10.90 -0.17
C GLY A 98 4.51 11.62 -0.62
N ALA A 99 3.98 11.31 -1.80
CA ALA A 99 2.84 12.03 -2.38
C ALA A 99 1.74 11.11 -2.91
N GLY A 100 1.72 9.85 -2.51
CA GLY A 100 0.69 8.90 -2.91
C GLY A 100 1.05 8.04 -4.11
N ASN A 101 2.29 8.10 -4.56
CA ASN A 101 2.80 7.23 -5.63
C ASN A 101 3.99 6.44 -5.12
N VAL A 102 4.61 5.67 -5.98
CA VAL A 102 5.83 4.94 -5.63
C VAL A 102 7.01 5.50 -6.41
N LYS A 103 8.21 5.16 -5.97
CA LYS A 103 9.44 5.46 -6.69
C LYS A 103 10.42 4.31 -6.53
N LEU A 104 11.42 4.27 -7.39
CA LEU A 104 12.48 3.26 -7.30
C LEU A 104 13.15 3.34 -5.93
N ALA A 105 13.28 2.20 -5.27
CA ALA A 105 13.90 2.12 -3.94
C ALA A 105 15.41 2.20 -4.06
N GLY A 106 16.03 2.77 -3.02
CA GLY A 106 17.47 2.69 -2.86
C GLY A 106 17.90 1.31 -2.40
N ALA A 107 19.19 1.11 -2.30
CA ALA A 107 19.76 -0.18 -1.90
C ALA A 107 19.27 -0.55 -0.50
N GLY A 108 18.76 -1.77 -0.35
CA GLY A 108 18.29 -2.28 0.93
C GLY A 108 16.91 -1.81 1.35
N ALA A 109 16.20 -1.06 0.52
CA ALA A 109 14.86 -0.57 0.83
C ALA A 109 13.83 -1.24 -0.08
N GLY A 110 12.56 -1.23 0.37
CA GLY A 110 11.46 -1.75 -0.44
C GLY A 110 11.47 -3.25 -0.61
N LEU A 111 12.08 -3.99 0.31
CA LEU A 111 12.30 -5.42 0.13
C LEU A 111 11.00 -6.24 0.18
N ASN A 112 9.92 -5.65 0.65
CA ASN A 112 8.61 -6.31 0.64
C ASN A 112 7.88 -6.16 -0.69
N THR A 113 8.45 -5.44 -1.63
CA THR A 113 7.89 -5.27 -2.98
C THR A 113 8.85 -5.84 -4.00
N LEU A 114 8.29 -6.29 -5.13
CA LEU A 114 9.10 -6.76 -6.25
C LEU A 114 8.43 -6.30 -7.53
N VAL A 115 9.16 -5.57 -8.34
CA VAL A 115 8.64 -5.07 -9.63
C VAL A 115 8.61 -6.22 -10.61
N CYS A 116 7.44 -6.50 -11.19
CA CYS A 116 7.31 -7.54 -12.20
C CYS A 116 7.15 -6.99 -13.62
N ALA A 117 6.70 -5.75 -13.77
CA ALA A 117 6.58 -5.13 -15.09
C ALA A 117 6.53 -3.61 -14.94
N VAL A 118 6.96 -2.90 -15.97
CA VAL A 118 6.99 -1.43 -15.98
C VAL A 118 6.46 -0.94 -17.32
N ASP A 119 5.55 0.03 -17.25
CA ASP A 119 5.10 0.77 -18.43
C ASP A 119 5.67 2.19 -18.34
N THR A 120 6.73 2.44 -19.07
CA THR A 120 7.43 3.72 -19.00
C THR A 120 6.68 4.84 -19.73
N THR A 121 5.78 4.48 -20.62
CA THR A 121 4.97 5.47 -21.34
C THR A 121 3.92 6.10 -20.42
N ASN A 122 3.23 5.26 -19.66
CA ASN A 122 2.17 5.72 -18.76
C ASN A 122 2.65 5.88 -17.32
N LYS A 123 3.91 5.59 -17.03
CA LYS A 123 4.50 5.68 -15.71
C LYS A 123 3.75 4.83 -14.69
N VAL A 124 3.53 3.57 -15.05
CA VAL A 124 2.84 2.60 -14.20
C VAL A 124 3.76 1.42 -13.96
N VAL A 125 3.78 0.92 -12.74
CA VAL A 125 4.57 -0.23 -12.35
C VAL A 125 3.66 -1.28 -11.73
N SER A 126 3.87 -2.54 -12.10
CA SER A 126 3.16 -3.67 -11.52
C SER A 126 4.06 -4.32 -10.48
N ILE A 127 3.53 -4.51 -9.27
CA ILE A 127 4.31 -4.95 -8.12
C ILE A 127 3.70 -6.18 -7.51
N ILE A 128 4.57 -7.05 -6.99
CA ILE A 128 4.19 -8.19 -6.16
C ILE A 128 4.60 -7.83 -4.73
N PHE A 129 3.67 -7.96 -3.79
CA PHE A 129 3.99 -7.85 -2.37
C PHE A 129 4.43 -9.21 -1.83
N ARG A 130 5.38 -9.21 -0.92
CA ARG A 130 5.90 -10.44 -0.34
C ARG A 130 6.32 -10.29 1.12
#